data_457888ca52ea284e98eccc7af8bcff1e
#
_entry.id   457888ca52ea284e98eccc7af8bcff1e
#
_cell.length_a   1.000
_cell.length_b   1.000
_cell.length_c   1.000
_cell.angle_alpha   90.00
_cell.angle_beta   90.00
_cell.angle_gamma   90.00
#
_symmetry.space_group_name_H-M   'P 1'
#
loop_
_entity.id
_entity.type
_entity.pdbx_description
1 polymer ?
#
loop_
_entity_poly.entity_id
_entity_poly.type
_entity_poly.pdbx_seq_one_letter_code
_entity_poly.pdbx_strand_id
1 'polypeptide(L)'
;MVFLSLFLAILRLHIQGRAHPGCRPVPFHAANEGANPVSGFGLVRIPLVLCDPFRFDCASITITILALADTQMKLVQIASALDARLENGSPDAEITDVAGIEQAGPGQLTFVANPKYAAAARKTKASAVLVAEDFPALATPMLRSRNPYLAFARAIALFHPVARYAPGTHPTALIHPSAKVGEGAHIGPYVVISEDVEIGKNAVLLAHVVIYRGAKIGDNFLAHAHAVVRENCRLGNNVLLQNGVVIGADGFGFAKDDLGHWHKIPQPMPVVIEDDVEIQANSCIDRASVGETHIAKGTKIDNLVQVGHGSRIGEHSLLASQVGLAGSTQVGNHVILTGQVGVVGHCKIGDGAIVTPQSGVAGDIPAGAIVSGTPAIDHKLWLKVSALMSRLPEIAKAVRGKDSQT
;
A
#
# COMPACT_ATOMS: atom_id res chain seq x y z
N MET A 1 15.52 -19.77 14.66
CA MET A 1 15.69 -21.22 14.93
C MET A 1 14.36 -22.00 14.96
N VAL A 2 13.26 -21.49 15.49
CA VAL A 2 11.97 -22.22 15.55
C VAL A 2 11.36 -22.46 14.17
N PHE A 3 11.44 -21.50 13.23
CA PHE A 3 10.93 -21.65 11.86
C PHE A 3 11.71 -22.66 11.02
N LEU A 4 13.01 -22.73 11.21
CA LEU A 4 13.86 -23.71 10.50
C LEU A 4 13.56 -25.13 10.97
N SER A 5 13.27 -25.33 12.27
CA SER A 5 12.86 -26.61 12.84
C SER A 5 11.48 -27.05 12.35
N LEU A 6 10.54 -26.11 12.15
CA LEU A 6 9.20 -26.40 11.64
C LEU A 6 9.23 -26.75 10.15
N PHE A 7 10.06 -26.06 9.36
CA PHE A 7 10.24 -26.30 7.93
C PHE A 7 10.93 -27.65 7.68
N LEU A 8 11.95 -28.01 8.48
CA LEU A 8 12.60 -29.31 8.47
C LEU A 8 11.67 -30.44 8.93
N ALA A 9 10.73 -30.17 9.86
CA ALA A 9 9.72 -31.13 10.28
C ALA A 9 8.67 -31.38 9.17
N ILE A 10 8.24 -30.33 8.46
CA ILE A 10 7.31 -30.45 7.32
C ILE A 10 7.99 -31.17 6.14
N LEU A 11 9.25 -30.88 5.85
CA LEU A 11 10.01 -31.61 4.83
C LEU A 11 10.22 -33.09 5.20
N ARG A 12 10.39 -33.42 6.49
CA ARG A 12 10.49 -34.81 6.98
C ARG A 12 9.18 -35.59 6.83
N LEU A 13 8.03 -34.96 6.96
CA LEU A 13 6.73 -35.62 6.85
C LEU A 13 6.32 -35.94 5.39
N HIS A 14 6.92 -35.29 4.39
CA HIS A 14 6.62 -35.57 2.97
C HIS A 14 7.59 -36.56 2.31
N ILE A 15 8.68 -36.98 2.97
CA ILE A 15 9.72 -37.88 2.43
C ILE A 15 9.65 -39.30 3.06
N GLN A 16 8.62 -39.64 3.80
CA GLN A 16 8.42 -41.05 4.22
C GLN A 16 7.82 -41.94 3.11
N GLY A 17 8.28 -41.76 1.88
CA GLY A 17 8.15 -42.74 0.81
C GLY A 17 9.36 -43.70 0.88
N ARG A 18 9.10 -44.99 0.94
CA ARG A 18 9.99 -46.13 1.10
C ARG A 18 11.39 -45.95 0.49
N ALA A 19 12.42 -46.00 1.32
CA ALA A 19 13.79 -46.02 0.86
C ALA A 19 14.05 -47.25 -0.01
N HIS A 20 14.59 -47.03 -1.21
CA HIS A 20 15.05 -48.11 -2.10
C HIS A 20 16.41 -48.66 -1.59
N PRO A 21 16.65 -49.99 -1.62
CA PRO A 21 17.84 -50.59 -0.98
C PRO A 21 19.19 -50.31 -1.65
N GLY A 22 19.32 -49.25 -2.42
CA GLY A 22 20.56 -48.87 -3.11
C GLY A 22 21.12 -47.48 -2.82
N CYS A 23 20.42 -46.62 -2.11
CA CYS A 23 20.89 -45.26 -1.81
C CYS A 23 21.57 -45.20 -0.43
N ARG A 24 22.89 -44.94 -0.41
CA ARG A 24 23.61 -44.64 0.83
C ARG A 24 23.32 -43.18 1.25
N PRO A 25 23.05 -42.93 2.53
CA PRO A 25 22.90 -41.56 3.01
C PRO A 25 24.24 -40.82 2.95
N VAL A 26 24.27 -39.67 2.31
CA VAL A 26 25.42 -38.77 2.30
C VAL A 26 25.41 -37.96 3.60
N PRO A 27 26.50 -37.87 4.36
CA PRO A 27 26.55 -37.13 5.61
C PRO A 27 26.36 -35.61 5.35
N PHE A 28 25.63 -34.98 6.22
CA PHE A 28 25.31 -33.55 6.20
C PHE A 28 26.56 -32.77 6.63
N HIS A 29 27.26 -32.14 5.70
CA HIS A 29 28.29 -31.15 6.00
C HIS A 29 27.77 -29.75 5.65
N ALA A 30 27.54 -28.93 6.66
CA ALA A 30 27.30 -27.50 6.47
C ALA A 30 28.67 -26.84 6.20
N ALA A 31 28.94 -26.49 4.97
CA ALA A 31 30.09 -25.65 4.64
C ALA A 31 29.70 -24.19 4.82
N ASN A 32 30.32 -23.56 5.79
CA ASN A 32 30.20 -22.12 6.04
C ASN A 32 31.28 -21.42 5.19
N GLU A 33 30.96 -21.07 3.95
CA GLU A 33 31.88 -20.27 3.11
C GLU A 33 31.52 -18.79 3.24
N GLY A 34 32.45 -18.07 3.87
CA GLY A 34 32.77 -16.64 3.86
C GLY A 34 31.67 -15.65 3.55
N ALA A 35 31.16 -14.98 4.60
CA ALA A 35 30.35 -13.78 4.47
C ALA A 35 31.20 -12.64 3.87
N ASN A 36 30.76 -12.06 2.76
CA ASN A 36 31.34 -10.87 2.19
C ASN A 36 30.73 -9.65 2.94
N PRO A 37 31.54 -8.78 3.58
CA PRO A 37 31.02 -7.78 4.53
C PRO A 37 30.27 -6.58 3.91
N VAL A 38 29.98 -6.60 2.61
CA VAL A 38 29.34 -5.47 1.91
C VAL A 38 27.87 -5.76 1.52
N SER A 39 27.40 -7.00 1.62
CA SER A 39 25.99 -7.34 1.38
C SER A 39 25.47 -8.19 2.54
N GLY A 40 24.57 -7.65 3.35
CA GLY A 40 23.99 -8.32 4.52
C GLY A 40 23.15 -9.59 4.21
N PHE A 41 23.59 -10.42 3.27
CA PHE A 41 22.95 -11.67 2.90
C PHE A 41 23.92 -12.84 3.07
N GLY A 42 23.56 -13.77 3.93
CA GLY A 42 24.22 -15.07 4.01
C GLY A 42 23.60 -16.05 3.02
N LEU A 43 24.43 -16.68 2.19
CA LEU A 43 24.03 -17.74 1.26
C LEU A 43 24.14 -19.08 1.98
N VAL A 44 23.03 -19.77 2.23
CA VAL A 44 23.02 -21.17 2.67
C VAL A 44 22.69 -22.05 1.48
N ARG A 45 23.64 -22.87 1.05
CA ARG A 45 23.47 -23.85 -0.03
C ARG A 45 23.14 -25.21 0.57
N ILE A 46 21.97 -25.73 0.25
CA ILE A 46 21.56 -27.08 0.65
C ILE A 46 21.58 -27.98 -0.59
N PRO A 47 22.49 -28.92 -0.73
CA PRO A 47 22.43 -29.90 -1.81
C PRO A 47 21.27 -30.87 -1.54
N LEU A 48 20.35 -30.99 -2.46
CA LEU A 48 19.26 -31.95 -2.44
C LEU A 48 19.46 -32.92 -3.61
N VAL A 49 19.52 -34.21 -3.31
CA VAL A 49 19.52 -35.25 -4.35
C VAL A 49 18.11 -35.79 -4.47
N LEU A 50 17.45 -35.51 -5.59
CA LEU A 50 16.16 -36.09 -5.92
C LEU A 50 16.40 -37.30 -6.85
N CYS A 51 15.99 -38.49 -6.41
CA CYS A 51 15.95 -39.68 -7.25
C CYS A 51 14.52 -39.84 -7.82
N ASP A 52 14.40 -39.83 -9.13
CA ASP A 52 13.14 -40.16 -9.80
C ASP A 52 12.94 -41.70 -9.69
N PRO A 53 11.84 -42.17 -9.09
CA PRO A 53 11.57 -43.60 -8.95
C PRO A 53 11.30 -44.33 -10.28
N PHE A 54 11.13 -43.59 -11.39
CA PHE A 54 10.84 -44.13 -12.72
C PHE A 54 11.98 -43.93 -13.75
N ARG A 55 13.01 -43.16 -13.42
CA ARG A 55 14.22 -42.99 -14.21
C ARG A 55 15.42 -43.09 -13.29
N PHE A 56 16.38 -43.94 -13.63
CA PHE A 56 17.62 -44.18 -12.86
C PHE A 56 18.60 -42.99 -12.83
N ASP A 57 18.10 -41.77 -13.07
CA ASP A 57 18.92 -40.55 -13.02
C ASP A 57 18.70 -39.81 -11.71
N CYS A 58 19.79 -39.58 -10.98
CA CYS A 58 19.82 -38.73 -9.81
C CYS A 58 20.15 -37.29 -10.23
N ALA A 59 19.20 -36.37 -10.14
CA ALA A 59 19.46 -34.96 -10.34
C ALA A 59 19.87 -34.29 -9.03
N SER A 60 21.04 -33.66 -9.01
CA SER A 60 21.53 -32.88 -7.88
C SER A 60 20.95 -31.44 -8.00
N ILE A 61 20.04 -31.05 -7.13
CA ILE A 61 19.49 -29.72 -7.07
C ILE A 61 20.11 -29.00 -5.87
N THR A 62 20.74 -27.87 -6.12
CA THR A 62 21.21 -26.98 -5.05
C THR A 62 20.17 -25.94 -4.76
N ILE A 63 19.51 -26.01 -3.60
CA ILE A 63 18.61 -24.97 -3.13
C ILE A 63 19.46 -23.92 -2.42
N THR A 64 19.45 -22.71 -2.96
CA THR A 64 20.07 -21.56 -2.33
C THR A 64 19.01 -20.84 -1.51
N ILE A 65 19.12 -20.89 -0.19
CA ILE A 65 18.26 -20.12 0.71
C ILE A 65 19.00 -18.83 1.03
N LEU A 66 18.45 -17.70 0.61
CA LEU A 66 18.88 -16.40 1.13
C LEU A 66 18.39 -16.30 2.58
N ALA A 67 19.30 -16.45 3.53
CA ALA A 67 19.03 -16.03 4.89
C ALA A 67 19.02 -14.50 4.89
N LEU A 68 17.88 -13.90 5.28
CA LEU A 68 17.87 -12.51 5.68
C LEU A 68 18.87 -12.39 6.84
N ALA A 69 19.94 -11.63 6.65
CA ALA A 69 20.79 -11.25 7.76
C ALA A 69 19.92 -10.51 8.77
N ASP A 70 19.95 -10.91 10.02
CA ASP A 70 19.36 -10.15 11.12
C ASP A 70 19.95 -8.74 11.04
N THR A 71 19.12 -7.77 10.64
CA THR A 71 19.56 -6.38 10.50
C THR A 71 19.70 -5.81 11.91
N GLN A 72 20.90 -5.98 12.49
CA GLN A 72 21.23 -5.47 13.81
C GLN A 72 21.84 -4.08 13.67
N MET A 73 21.29 -3.09 14.38
CA MET A 73 21.76 -1.70 14.35
C MET A 73 21.99 -1.18 15.77
N LYS A 74 23.07 -0.39 15.94
CA LYS A 74 23.29 0.32 17.20
C LYS A 74 22.29 1.45 17.38
N LEU A 75 21.88 1.69 18.61
CA LEU A 75 20.88 2.73 18.93
C LEU A 75 21.30 4.12 18.47
N VAL A 76 22.60 4.45 18.51
CA VAL A 76 23.14 5.72 17.97
C VAL A 76 22.98 5.83 16.47
N GLN A 77 23.11 4.73 15.72
CA GLN A 77 22.92 4.73 14.27
C GLN A 77 21.45 4.96 13.91
N ILE A 78 20.56 4.33 14.66
CA ILE A 78 19.10 4.52 14.52
C ILE A 78 18.74 5.96 14.86
N ALA A 79 19.24 6.51 15.97
CA ALA A 79 19.02 7.90 16.36
C ALA A 79 19.42 8.88 15.24
N SER A 80 20.60 8.69 14.67
CA SER A 80 21.09 9.51 13.55
C SER A 80 20.21 9.36 12.29
N ALA A 81 19.84 8.14 11.91
CA ALA A 81 19.02 7.86 10.73
C ALA A 81 17.59 8.45 10.84
N LEU A 82 17.07 8.56 12.06
CA LEU A 82 15.74 9.07 12.35
C LEU A 82 15.70 10.56 12.70
N ASP A 83 16.84 11.26 12.71
CA ASP A 83 16.96 12.63 13.23
C ASP A 83 16.36 12.75 14.64
N ALA A 84 16.71 11.80 15.51
CA ALA A 84 16.21 11.70 16.87
C ALA A 84 17.33 11.84 17.90
N ARG A 85 17.03 12.43 19.06
CA ARG A 85 17.97 12.59 20.17
C ARG A 85 17.87 11.41 21.11
N LEU A 86 18.99 10.72 21.35
CA LEU A 86 19.08 9.64 22.33
C LEU A 86 19.14 10.21 23.76
N GLU A 87 18.32 9.63 24.65
CA GLU A 87 18.27 9.93 26.07
C GLU A 87 18.20 8.65 26.91
N ASN A 88 18.94 8.58 28.00
CA ASN A 88 18.97 7.47 28.98
C ASN A 88 19.35 6.09 28.41
N GLY A 89 20.18 6.03 27.35
CA GLY A 89 20.57 4.77 26.74
C GLY A 89 22.03 4.68 26.38
N SER A 90 22.57 3.46 26.34
CA SER A 90 23.88 3.21 25.76
C SER A 90 23.81 3.43 24.25
N PRO A 91 24.69 4.27 23.68
CA PRO A 91 24.78 4.45 22.22
C PRO A 91 25.04 3.15 21.45
N ASP A 92 25.70 2.19 22.10
CA ASP A 92 26.06 0.89 21.53
C ASP A 92 25.02 -0.20 21.75
N ALA A 93 23.88 0.12 22.40
CA ALA A 93 22.80 -0.84 22.54
C ALA A 93 22.29 -1.32 21.17
N GLU A 94 22.15 -2.62 21.04
CA GLU A 94 21.80 -3.26 19.78
C GLU A 94 20.28 -3.43 19.67
N ILE A 95 19.73 -3.01 18.55
CA ILE A 95 18.32 -3.18 18.18
C ILE A 95 18.27 -4.07 16.94
N THR A 96 17.42 -5.08 16.99
CA THR A 96 17.26 -6.08 15.94
C THR A 96 15.97 -5.94 15.16
N ASP A 97 14.98 -5.22 15.72
CA ASP A 97 13.66 -5.09 15.09
C ASP A 97 12.84 -3.95 15.71
N VAL A 98 11.68 -3.70 15.13
CA VAL A 98 10.65 -2.78 15.62
C VAL A 98 9.37 -3.53 15.99
N ALA A 99 8.67 -3.08 17.02
CA ALA A 99 7.40 -3.71 17.44
C ALA A 99 6.42 -2.70 18.05
N GLY A 100 5.13 -3.06 18.04
CA GLY A 100 4.11 -2.29 18.75
C GLY A 100 4.33 -2.28 20.27
N ILE A 101 3.88 -1.21 20.94
CA ILE A 101 4.15 -0.96 22.37
C ILE A 101 3.71 -2.11 23.29
N GLU A 102 2.69 -2.86 22.91
CA GLU A 102 2.15 -3.96 23.71
C GLU A 102 2.93 -5.28 23.53
N GLN A 103 3.59 -5.45 22.37
CA GLN A 103 4.31 -6.67 22.00
C GLN A 103 5.83 -6.54 22.13
N ALA A 104 6.34 -5.32 22.20
CA ALA A 104 7.77 -5.06 22.17
C ALA A 104 8.53 -5.68 23.33
N GLY A 105 9.60 -6.38 23.02
CA GLY A 105 10.50 -7.07 23.95
C GLY A 105 11.95 -6.61 23.86
N PRO A 106 12.87 -7.32 24.54
CA PRO A 106 14.31 -7.04 24.48
C PRO A 106 14.84 -7.10 23.03
N GLY A 107 15.73 -6.17 22.68
CA GLY A 107 16.26 -6.02 21.33
C GLY A 107 15.36 -5.27 20.37
N GLN A 108 14.17 -4.82 20.78
CA GLN A 108 13.24 -4.13 19.89
C GLN A 108 13.08 -2.65 20.24
N LEU A 109 12.88 -1.84 19.19
CA LEU A 109 12.45 -0.45 19.27
C LEU A 109 10.92 -0.39 19.17
N THR A 110 10.29 0.38 20.04
CA THR A 110 8.86 0.70 19.97
C THR A 110 8.62 2.21 19.90
N PHE A 111 7.36 2.64 19.78
CA PHE A 111 7.04 4.07 19.73
C PHE A 111 5.77 4.42 20.50
N VAL A 112 5.68 5.69 20.89
CA VAL A 112 4.47 6.30 21.47
C VAL A 112 4.25 7.66 20.82
N ALA A 113 3.23 7.74 19.94
CA ALA A 113 2.78 9.00 19.34
C ALA A 113 1.51 9.55 20.02
N ASN A 114 0.76 8.70 20.75
CA ASN A 114 -0.47 9.11 21.41
C ASN A 114 -0.31 9.01 22.95
N PRO A 115 -0.56 10.10 23.70
CA PRO A 115 -0.42 10.14 25.15
C PRO A 115 -1.19 9.05 25.91
N LYS A 116 -2.27 8.51 25.37
CA LYS A 116 -3.03 7.40 25.98
C LYS A 116 -2.17 6.15 26.23
N TYR A 117 -1.09 5.95 25.46
CA TYR A 117 -0.17 4.83 25.63
C TYR A 117 0.98 5.11 26.61
N ALA A 118 1.02 6.27 27.29
CA ALA A 118 2.07 6.60 28.25
C ALA A 118 2.20 5.59 29.39
N ALA A 119 1.08 5.01 29.84
CA ALA A 119 1.10 3.97 30.86
C ALA A 119 1.73 2.65 30.37
N ALA A 120 1.51 2.30 29.10
CA ALA A 120 2.14 1.14 28.46
C ALA A 120 3.65 1.38 28.27
N ALA A 121 4.05 2.59 27.88
CA ALA A 121 5.46 2.97 27.73
C ALA A 121 6.28 2.80 29.01
N ARG A 122 5.69 3.07 30.18
CA ARG A 122 6.34 2.87 31.49
C ARG A 122 6.57 1.41 31.84
N LYS A 123 5.81 0.50 31.24
CA LYS A 123 5.84 -0.95 31.52
C LYS A 123 6.46 -1.77 30.40
N THR A 124 6.85 -1.12 29.31
CA THR A 124 7.39 -1.82 28.14
C THR A 124 8.67 -2.58 28.48
N LYS A 125 8.86 -3.71 27.78
CA LYS A 125 10.10 -4.49 27.81
C LYS A 125 11.00 -4.19 26.61
N ALA A 126 10.62 -3.22 25.78
CA ALA A 126 11.42 -2.78 24.65
C ALA A 126 12.80 -2.26 25.08
N SER A 127 13.80 -2.44 24.25
CA SER A 127 15.15 -1.91 24.50
C SER A 127 15.25 -0.40 24.31
N ALA A 128 14.33 0.20 23.52
CA ALA A 128 14.22 1.65 23.36
C ALA A 128 12.80 2.06 22.95
N VAL A 129 12.42 3.30 23.25
CA VAL A 129 11.10 3.88 22.92
C VAL A 129 11.30 5.18 22.15
N LEU A 130 10.71 5.28 20.97
CA LEU A 130 10.63 6.50 20.18
C LEU A 130 9.45 7.35 20.66
N VAL A 131 9.70 8.59 21.08
CA VAL A 131 8.72 9.47 21.71
C VAL A 131 8.79 10.90 21.18
N ALA A 132 7.77 11.70 21.49
CA ALA A 132 7.79 13.14 21.24
C ALA A 132 8.85 13.86 22.10
N GLU A 133 9.27 15.06 21.69
CA GLU A 133 10.31 15.81 22.40
C GLU A 133 9.94 16.17 23.83
N ASP A 134 8.67 16.42 24.09
CA ASP A 134 8.09 16.80 25.38
C ASP A 134 7.59 15.61 26.22
N PHE A 135 7.78 14.38 25.75
CA PHE A 135 7.30 13.19 26.43
C PHE A 135 8.00 13.03 27.81
N PRO A 136 7.27 12.64 28.88
CA PRO A 136 7.87 12.43 30.21
C PRO A 136 9.02 11.43 30.18
N ALA A 137 10.03 11.66 31.02
CA ALA A 137 11.18 10.77 31.12
C ALA A 137 10.76 9.34 31.51
N LEU A 138 11.37 8.36 30.85
CA LEU A 138 11.22 6.92 31.12
C LEU A 138 12.53 6.34 31.67
N ALA A 139 12.44 5.23 32.38
CA ALA A 139 13.61 4.42 32.74
C ALA A 139 14.22 3.72 31.51
N THR A 140 13.38 3.38 30.54
CA THR A 140 13.80 2.80 29.26
C THR A 140 14.49 3.85 28.38
N PRO A 141 15.56 3.50 27.63
CA PRO A 141 16.17 4.37 26.63
C PRO A 141 15.14 5.02 25.70
N MET A 142 15.29 6.32 25.45
CA MET A 142 14.37 7.07 24.62
C MET A 142 15.07 7.66 23.38
N LEU A 143 14.38 7.61 22.26
CA LEU A 143 14.67 8.38 21.05
C LEU A 143 13.63 9.51 20.93
N ARG A 144 14.03 10.75 21.16
CA ARG A 144 13.15 11.92 21.06
C ARG A 144 13.11 12.45 19.64
N SER A 145 11.93 12.62 19.08
CA SER A 145 11.71 13.13 17.73
C SER A 145 10.55 14.12 17.70
N ARG A 146 10.62 15.11 16.82
CA ARG A 146 9.52 16.05 16.57
C ARG A 146 8.26 15.36 16.06
N ASN A 147 8.42 14.29 15.29
CA ASN A 147 7.32 13.48 14.79
C ASN A 147 7.62 11.99 15.01
N PRO A 148 7.29 11.43 16.18
CA PRO A 148 7.61 10.04 16.51
C PRO A 148 6.88 9.02 15.60
N TYR A 149 5.72 9.37 15.05
CA TYR A 149 5.01 8.50 14.12
C TYR A 149 5.75 8.36 12.78
N LEU A 150 6.18 9.48 12.21
CA LEU A 150 7.00 9.48 11.00
C LEU A 150 8.36 8.80 11.22
N ALA A 151 9.00 9.08 12.36
CA ALA A 151 10.28 8.47 12.70
C ALA A 151 10.13 6.95 12.86
N PHE A 152 9.03 6.46 13.43
CA PHE A 152 8.78 5.02 13.52
C PHE A 152 8.53 4.38 12.15
N ALA A 153 7.80 5.04 11.24
CA ALA A 153 7.65 4.56 9.87
C ALA A 153 9.02 4.41 9.17
N ARG A 154 9.93 5.37 9.37
CA ARG A 154 11.32 5.29 8.89
C ARG A 154 12.10 4.17 9.56
N ALA A 155 11.90 3.97 10.87
CA ALA A 155 12.53 2.86 11.60
C ALA A 155 12.12 1.50 11.03
N ILE A 156 10.83 1.30 10.70
CA ILE A 156 10.36 0.08 10.02
C ILE A 156 11.15 -0.16 8.74
N ALA A 157 11.36 0.88 7.92
CA ALA A 157 12.10 0.75 6.67
C ALA A 157 13.60 0.43 6.86
N LEU A 158 14.21 0.75 8.00
CA LEU A 158 15.59 0.37 8.32
C LEU A 158 15.72 -1.13 8.57
N PHE A 159 14.75 -1.74 9.29
CA PHE A 159 14.78 -3.17 9.63
C PHE A 159 14.09 -4.04 8.58
N HIS A 160 13.10 -3.50 7.87
CA HIS A 160 12.34 -4.19 6.84
C HIS A 160 12.43 -3.44 5.50
N PRO A 161 13.61 -3.42 4.86
CA PRO A 161 13.77 -2.72 3.59
C PRO A 161 12.87 -3.34 2.51
N VAL A 162 12.31 -2.47 1.67
CA VAL A 162 11.50 -2.90 0.52
C VAL A 162 12.33 -3.82 -0.38
N ALA A 163 11.69 -4.86 -0.91
CA ALA A 163 12.33 -5.80 -1.83
C ALA A 163 12.95 -5.06 -3.03
N ARG A 164 14.22 -5.35 -3.31
CA ARG A 164 14.91 -4.84 -4.49
C ARG A 164 14.82 -5.86 -5.60
N TYR A 165 14.46 -5.39 -6.77
CA TYR A 165 14.37 -6.21 -7.98
C TYR A 165 15.62 -5.96 -8.83
N ALA A 166 16.37 -7.01 -9.19
CA ALA A 166 17.49 -6.88 -10.09
C ALA A 166 17.01 -6.46 -11.49
N PRO A 167 17.69 -5.50 -12.15
CA PRO A 167 17.37 -5.14 -13.52
C PRO A 167 17.39 -6.35 -14.46
N GLY A 168 16.48 -6.38 -15.41
CA GLY A 168 16.41 -7.44 -16.42
C GLY A 168 15.00 -7.65 -16.95
N THR A 169 14.90 -8.36 -18.06
CA THR A 169 13.63 -8.69 -18.71
C THR A 169 13.43 -10.20 -18.67
N HIS A 170 12.29 -10.63 -18.11
CA HIS A 170 11.94 -12.05 -18.08
C HIS A 170 11.66 -12.57 -19.51
N PRO A 171 12.09 -13.80 -19.89
CA PRO A 171 11.94 -14.32 -21.25
C PRO A 171 10.50 -14.41 -21.77
N THR A 172 9.51 -14.47 -20.86
CA THR A 172 8.08 -14.51 -21.22
C THR A 172 7.43 -13.13 -21.34
N ALA A 173 8.17 -12.04 -21.09
CA ALA A 173 7.65 -10.70 -21.28
C ALA A 173 7.54 -10.39 -22.77
N LEU A 174 6.45 -9.71 -23.17
CA LEU A 174 6.22 -9.25 -24.54
C LEU A 174 6.37 -7.74 -24.59
N ILE A 175 7.43 -7.26 -25.23
CA ILE A 175 7.72 -5.83 -25.41
C ILE A 175 7.69 -5.50 -26.87
N HIS A 176 6.81 -4.57 -27.27
CA HIS A 176 6.73 -4.13 -28.66
C HIS A 176 8.04 -3.43 -29.10
N PRO A 177 8.54 -3.65 -30.31
CA PRO A 177 9.82 -3.07 -30.76
C PRO A 177 9.88 -1.52 -30.75
N SER A 178 8.74 -0.82 -30.86
CA SER A 178 8.70 0.64 -30.76
C SER A 178 8.66 1.17 -29.31
N ALA A 179 8.46 0.29 -28.31
CA ALA A 179 8.45 0.71 -26.91
C ALA A 179 9.86 1.09 -26.45
N LYS A 180 9.94 2.15 -25.64
CA LYS A 180 11.18 2.63 -25.02
C LYS A 180 11.12 2.39 -23.53
N VAL A 181 12.03 1.58 -23.01
CA VAL A 181 12.16 1.29 -21.59
C VAL A 181 13.50 1.80 -21.09
N GLY A 182 13.48 2.62 -20.04
CA GLY A 182 14.65 3.23 -19.44
C GLY A 182 15.60 2.23 -18.77
N GLU A 183 16.81 2.68 -18.48
CA GLU A 183 17.82 1.89 -17.80
C GLU A 183 17.38 1.44 -16.40
N GLY A 184 17.89 0.30 -15.94
CA GLY A 184 17.63 -0.21 -14.60
C GLY A 184 16.25 -0.87 -14.43
N ALA A 185 15.48 -1.03 -15.50
CA ALA A 185 14.14 -1.62 -15.42
C ALA A 185 14.17 -3.12 -15.09
N HIS A 186 13.22 -3.55 -14.24
CA HIS A 186 12.88 -4.94 -13.99
C HIS A 186 11.54 -5.26 -14.64
N ILE A 187 11.55 -6.14 -15.63
CA ILE A 187 10.34 -6.56 -16.35
C ILE A 187 10.06 -8.02 -16.04
N GLY A 188 9.03 -8.26 -15.24
CA GLY A 188 8.64 -9.58 -14.73
C GLY A 188 7.99 -10.49 -15.78
N PRO A 189 7.63 -11.72 -15.38
CA PRO A 189 7.03 -12.70 -16.28
C PRO A 189 5.65 -12.24 -16.77
N TYR A 190 5.38 -12.54 -18.06
CA TYR A 190 4.11 -12.25 -18.73
C TYR A 190 3.69 -10.78 -18.72
N VAL A 191 4.63 -9.86 -18.51
CA VAL A 191 4.40 -8.43 -18.72
C VAL A 191 4.20 -8.16 -20.20
N VAL A 192 3.22 -7.32 -20.54
CA VAL A 192 2.96 -6.87 -21.91
C VAL A 192 3.14 -5.36 -21.99
N ILE A 193 4.05 -4.92 -22.86
CA ILE A 193 4.28 -3.49 -23.18
C ILE A 193 3.99 -3.29 -24.66
N SER A 194 2.93 -2.53 -24.94
CA SER A 194 2.43 -2.31 -26.31
C SER A 194 3.26 -1.27 -27.07
N GLU A 195 2.82 -0.95 -28.31
CA GLU A 195 3.48 -0.01 -29.19
C GLU A 195 3.52 1.42 -28.61
N ASP A 196 4.60 2.13 -28.92
CA ASP A 196 4.83 3.56 -28.61
C ASP A 196 4.76 3.91 -27.11
N VAL A 197 4.92 2.92 -26.24
CA VAL A 197 5.02 3.12 -24.79
C VAL A 197 6.40 3.70 -24.47
N GLU A 198 6.43 4.70 -23.58
CA GLU A 198 7.65 5.27 -23.01
C GLU A 198 7.65 5.07 -21.49
N ILE A 199 8.68 4.41 -20.96
CA ILE A 199 8.87 4.17 -19.53
C ILE A 199 10.24 4.71 -19.11
N GLY A 200 10.29 5.47 -18.03
CA GLY A 200 11.50 6.04 -17.46
C GLY A 200 12.43 5.00 -16.84
N LYS A 201 13.44 5.48 -16.11
CA LYS A 201 14.48 4.66 -15.47
C LYS A 201 13.96 3.93 -14.23
N ASN A 202 14.64 2.81 -13.90
CA ASN A 202 14.41 2.03 -12.67
C ASN A 202 12.97 1.55 -12.50
N ALA A 203 12.21 1.37 -13.56
CA ALA A 203 10.86 0.86 -13.48
C ALA A 203 10.86 -0.61 -13.04
N VAL A 204 9.88 -0.98 -12.20
CA VAL A 204 9.65 -2.36 -11.79
C VAL A 204 8.23 -2.75 -12.18
N LEU A 205 8.10 -3.63 -13.14
CA LEU A 205 6.84 -4.21 -13.58
C LEU A 205 6.81 -5.69 -13.17
N LEU A 206 5.95 -6.03 -12.20
CA LEU A 206 5.81 -7.40 -11.75
C LEU A 206 4.91 -8.22 -12.69
N ALA A 207 4.67 -9.49 -12.35
CA ALA A 207 4.01 -10.44 -13.24
C ALA A 207 2.64 -9.94 -13.76
N HIS A 208 2.37 -10.16 -15.05
CA HIS A 208 1.09 -9.86 -15.70
C HIS A 208 0.69 -8.37 -15.71
N VAL A 209 1.63 -7.45 -15.54
CA VAL A 209 1.38 -6.03 -15.77
C VAL A 209 1.18 -5.78 -17.27
N VAL A 210 0.18 -4.97 -17.62
CA VAL A 210 -0.13 -4.65 -19.03
C VAL A 210 -0.11 -3.14 -19.21
N ILE A 211 0.75 -2.67 -20.11
CA ILE A 211 0.86 -1.26 -20.50
C ILE A 211 0.42 -1.12 -21.96
N TYR A 212 -0.67 -0.41 -22.18
CA TYR A 212 -1.26 -0.21 -23.50
C TYR A 212 -0.54 0.89 -24.27
N ARG A 213 -0.80 0.91 -25.57
CA ARG A 213 -0.13 1.79 -26.54
C ARG A 213 -0.11 3.25 -26.12
N GLY A 214 1.01 3.92 -26.43
CA GLY A 214 1.18 5.36 -26.24
C GLY A 214 1.18 5.85 -24.81
N ALA A 215 1.13 4.94 -23.81
CA ALA A 215 1.26 5.31 -22.41
C ALA A 215 2.66 5.87 -22.14
N LYS A 216 2.73 6.92 -21.29
CA LYS A 216 3.98 7.56 -20.88
C LYS A 216 4.12 7.51 -19.37
N ILE A 217 5.24 6.97 -18.89
CA ILE A 217 5.48 6.68 -17.48
C ILE A 217 6.86 7.22 -17.11
N GLY A 218 6.94 7.95 -16.01
CA GLY A 218 8.17 8.53 -15.49
C GLY A 218 9.12 7.52 -14.82
N ASP A 219 10.11 8.05 -14.11
CA ASP A 219 11.14 7.27 -13.42
C ASP A 219 10.64 6.60 -12.15
N ASN A 220 11.30 5.50 -11.73
CA ASN A 220 11.02 4.76 -10.49
C ASN A 220 9.58 4.26 -10.37
N PHE A 221 8.96 3.94 -11.48
CA PHE A 221 7.61 3.36 -11.51
C PHE A 221 7.61 1.94 -10.93
N LEU A 222 6.70 1.66 -10.00
CA LEU A 222 6.48 0.31 -9.48
C LEU A 222 5.04 -0.13 -9.74
N ALA A 223 4.86 -1.18 -10.53
CA ALA A 223 3.58 -1.82 -10.77
C ALA A 223 3.59 -3.25 -10.25
N HIS A 224 2.72 -3.52 -9.28
CA HIS A 224 2.47 -4.88 -8.78
C HIS A 224 1.67 -5.70 -9.78
N ALA A 225 1.64 -7.02 -9.55
CA ALA A 225 1.02 -7.97 -10.48
C ALA A 225 -0.42 -7.60 -10.85
N HIS A 226 -0.75 -7.81 -12.12
CA HIS A 226 -2.06 -7.52 -12.73
C HIS A 226 -2.46 -6.04 -12.78
N ALA A 227 -1.57 -5.09 -12.51
CA ALA A 227 -1.86 -3.68 -12.76
C ALA A 227 -1.95 -3.41 -14.27
N VAL A 228 -2.88 -2.53 -14.67
CA VAL A 228 -3.14 -2.17 -16.06
C VAL A 228 -3.08 -0.67 -16.25
N VAL A 229 -2.31 -0.20 -17.21
CA VAL A 229 -2.29 1.20 -17.66
C VAL A 229 -2.81 1.25 -19.10
N ARG A 230 -3.97 1.87 -19.31
CA ARG A 230 -4.64 1.97 -20.59
C ARG A 230 -3.99 3.02 -21.51
N GLU A 231 -4.49 3.06 -22.73
CA GLU A 231 -3.94 3.83 -23.85
C GLU A 231 -3.76 5.31 -23.52
N ASN A 232 -2.60 5.87 -23.91
CA ASN A 232 -2.25 7.28 -23.81
C ASN A 232 -2.29 7.89 -22.40
N CYS A 233 -2.44 7.08 -21.36
CA CYS A 233 -2.34 7.55 -19.98
C CYS A 233 -0.92 8.06 -19.68
N ARG A 234 -0.83 9.07 -18.82
CA ARG A 234 0.43 9.71 -18.43
C ARG A 234 0.63 9.59 -16.94
N LEU A 235 1.73 8.99 -16.51
CA LEU A 235 2.12 8.82 -15.13
C LEU A 235 3.46 9.51 -14.89
N GLY A 236 3.57 10.27 -13.80
CA GLY A 236 4.79 10.92 -13.36
C GLY A 236 5.83 9.98 -12.75
N ASN A 237 6.74 10.55 -12.00
CA ASN A 237 7.82 9.81 -11.32
C ASN A 237 7.37 9.23 -9.99
N ASN A 238 8.01 8.16 -9.53
CA ASN A 238 7.76 7.51 -8.23
C ASN A 238 6.29 7.07 -8.05
N VAL A 239 5.58 6.76 -9.12
CA VAL A 239 4.19 6.26 -9.04
C VAL A 239 4.22 4.78 -8.66
N LEU A 240 3.38 4.42 -7.68
CA LEU A 240 3.21 3.05 -7.24
C LEU A 240 1.78 2.57 -7.50
N LEU A 241 1.63 1.48 -8.23
CA LEU A 241 0.36 0.80 -8.45
C LEU A 241 0.39 -0.58 -7.78
N GLN A 242 -0.54 -0.82 -6.85
CA GLN A 242 -0.71 -2.12 -6.22
C GLN A 242 -1.45 -3.11 -7.14
N ASN A 243 -1.61 -4.35 -6.67
CA ASN A 243 -2.19 -5.45 -7.44
C ASN A 243 -3.57 -5.11 -8.00
N GLY A 244 -3.77 -5.37 -9.28
CA GLY A 244 -5.08 -5.24 -9.93
C GLY A 244 -5.58 -3.81 -10.12
N VAL A 245 -4.74 -2.80 -9.93
CA VAL A 245 -5.09 -1.39 -10.22
C VAL A 245 -5.32 -1.22 -11.72
N VAL A 246 -6.38 -0.49 -12.09
CA VAL A 246 -6.67 -0.16 -13.48
C VAL A 246 -6.67 1.35 -13.69
N ILE A 247 -5.74 1.84 -14.50
CA ILE A 247 -5.64 3.24 -14.89
C ILE A 247 -6.19 3.41 -16.31
N GLY A 248 -7.23 4.22 -16.44
CA GLY A 248 -7.81 4.56 -17.74
C GLY A 248 -8.89 3.60 -18.23
N ALA A 249 -9.60 2.89 -17.34
CA ALA A 249 -10.83 2.21 -17.73
C ALA A 249 -11.84 3.19 -18.34
N ASP A 250 -12.72 2.73 -19.22
CA ASP A 250 -13.74 3.59 -19.80
C ASP A 250 -14.67 4.13 -18.70
N GLY A 251 -14.85 5.44 -18.64
CA GLY A 251 -15.82 6.05 -17.77
C GLY A 251 -17.25 5.55 -18.02
N PHE A 252 -18.07 5.50 -16.98
CA PHE A 252 -19.45 5.06 -17.07
C PHE A 252 -20.33 6.19 -17.62
N GLY A 253 -20.31 6.35 -18.95
CA GLY A 253 -21.06 7.39 -19.68
C GLY A 253 -22.00 6.79 -20.70
N PHE A 254 -23.31 7.09 -20.59
CA PHE A 254 -24.33 6.62 -21.53
C PHE A 254 -25.34 7.73 -21.78
N ALA A 255 -25.75 7.88 -23.05
CA ALA A 255 -26.86 8.73 -23.48
C ALA A 255 -28.11 7.87 -23.72
N LYS A 256 -29.26 8.43 -23.44
CA LYS A 256 -30.54 7.74 -23.66
C LYS A 256 -31.19 8.27 -24.93
N ASP A 257 -31.65 7.36 -25.80
CA ASP A 257 -32.43 7.74 -26.98
C ASP A 257 -33.93 7.94 -26.65
N ASP A 258 -34.71 8.35 -27.64
CA ASP A 258 -36.15 8.61 -27.49
C ASP A 258 -36.96 7.34 -27.14
N LEU A 259 -36.43 6.15 -27.40
CA LEU A 259 -37.02 4.86 -27.04
C LEU A 259 -36.59 4.37 -25.67
N GLY A 260 -35.71 5.10 -25.01
CA GLY A 260 -35.21 4.77 -23.70
C GLY A 260 -34.00 3.82 -23.69
N HIS A 261 -33.39 3.52 -24.82
CA HIS A 261 -32.20 2.69 -24.91
C HIS A 261 -30.92 3.47 -24.56
N TRP A 262 -29.96 2.79 -23.96
CA TRP A 262 -28.67 3.37 -23.56
C TRP A 262 -27.63 3.21 -24.66
N HIS A 263 -27.04 4.32 -25.08
CA HIS A 263 -25.93 4.39 -26.05
C HIS A 263 -24.66 4.81 -25.34
N LYS A 264 -23.59 4.02 -25.50
CA LYS A 264 -22.29 4.31 -24.89
C LYS A 264 -21.72 5.63 -25.41
N ILE A 265 -21.32 6.50 -24.49
CA ILE A 265 -20.52 7.70 -24.80
C ILE A 265 -19.06 7.28 -24.85
N PRO A 266 -18.35 7.42 -26.00
CA PRO A 266 -16.92 7.11 -26.08
C PRO A 266 -16.10 7.88 -25.04
N GLN A 267 -15.07 7.21 -24.52
CA GLN A 267 -14.19 7.76 -23.49
C GLN A 267 -12.74 7.82 -24.02
N PRO A 268 -12.40 8.74 -24.98
CA PRO A 268 -11.10 8.71 -25.64
C PRO A 268 -9.98 9.39 -24.86
N MET A 269 -10.29 10.18 -23.85
CA MET A 269 -9.33 11.05 -23.20
C MET A 269 -8.52 10.33 -22.11
N PRO A 270 -7.27 10.73 -21.84
CA PRO A 270 -6.40 10.00 -20.93
C PRO A 270 -6.70 10.24 -19.44
N VAL A 271 -6.09 9.41 -18.61
CA VAL A 271 -5.82 9.71 -17.20
C VAL A 271 -4.42 10.30 -17.09
N VAL A 272 -4.27 11.30 -16.26
CA VAL A 272 -3.00 11.93 -15.87
C VAL A 272 -2.78 11.74 -14.37
N ILE A 273 -1.64 11.16 -14.02
CA ILE A 273 -1.21 10.95 -12.63
C ILE A 273 0.14 11.64 -12.48
N GLU A 274 0.24 12.54 -11.50
CA GLU A 274 1.49 13.24 -11.22
C GLU A 274 2.45 12.41 -10.36
N ASP A 275 3.57 13.04 -9.94
CA ASP A 275 4.63 12.40 -9.16
C ASP A 275 4.16 11.94 -7.77
N ASP A 276 4.84 10.95 -7.22
CA ASP A 276 4.70 10.48 -5.83
C ASP A 276 3.28 9.99 -5.47
N VAL A 277 2.46 9.64 -6.46
CA VAL A 277 1.12 9.07 -6.25
C VAL A 277 1.20 7.58 -5.98
N GLU A 278 0.42 7.11 -5.01
CA GLU A 278 0.30 5.69 -4.69
C GLU A 278 -1.17 5.25 -4.74
N ILE A 279 -1.44 4.16 -5.46
CA ILE A 279 -2.78 3.63 -5.68
C ILE A 279 -2.80 2.17 -5.25
N GLN A 280 -3.63 1.85 -4.25
CA GLN A 280 -3.72 0.55 -3.64
C GLN A 280 -4.62 -0.41 -4.43
N ALA A 281 -4.61 -1.68 -3.99
CA ALA A 281 -5.13 -2.81 -4.74
C ALA A 281 -6.58 -2.66 -5.21
N ASN A 282 -6.81 -3.07 -6.47
CA ASN A 282 -8.12 -3.11 -7.13
C ASN A 282 -8.84 -1.76 -7.23
N SER A 283 -8.14 -0.64 -7.09
CA SER A 283 -8.68 0.68 -7.36
C SER A 283 -8.73 0.96 -8.86
N CYS A 284 -9.75 1.69 -9.30
CA CYS A 284 -9.99 2.01 -10.70
C CYS A 284 -10.09 3.53 -10.90
N ILE A 285 -9.30 4.05 -11.84
CA ILE A 285 -9.31 5.46 -12.25
C ILE A 285 -9.82 5.54 -13.67
N ASP A 286 -11.04 6.02 -13.86
CA ASP A 286 -11.67 6.06 -15.17
C ASP A 286 -11.11 7.19 -16.04
N ARG A 287 -11.01 6.92 -17.32
CA ARG A 287 -10.71 7.93 -18.35
C ARG A 287 -11.93 8.79 -18.68
N ALA A 288 -11.71 9.94 -19.26
CA ALA A 288 -12.76 10.91 -19.55
C ALA A 288 -13.26 10.84 -21.01
N SER A 289 -14.49 11.31 -21.24
CA SER A 289 -15.01 11.59 -22.59
C SER A 289 -14.45 12.89 -23.16
N VAL A 290 -14.28 13.91 -22.32
CA VAL A 290 -13.74 15.23 -22.65
C VAL A 290 -12.79 15.68 -21.54
N GLY A 291 -11.71 16.38 -21.89
CA GLY A 291 -10.69 16.79 -20.94
C GLY A 291 -9.82 15.63 -20.48
N GLU A 292 -9.62 15.47 -19.18
CA GLU A 292 -8.83 14.40 -18.58
C GLU A 292 -9.29 14.11 -17.15
N THR A 293 -9.06 12.88 -16.67
CA THR A 293 -9.11 12.58 -15.25
C THR A 293 -7.72 12.82 -14.68
N HIS A 294 -7.61 13.54 -13.56
CA HIS A 294 -6.34 14.03 -13.06
C HIS A 294 -6.14 13.75 -11.57
N ILE A 295 -5.01 13.14 -11.23
CA ILE A 295 -4.58 12.89 -9.86
C ILE A 295 -3.28 13.66 -9.62
N ALA A 296 -3.34 14.66 -8.74
CA ALA A 296 -2.19 15.52 -8.46
C ALA A 296 -1.19 14.85 -7.50
N LYS A 297 0.00 15.46 -7.45
CA LYS A 297 1.19 15.00 -6.75
C LYS A 297 0.94 14.57 -5.31
N GLY A 298 1.57 13.49 -4.90
CA GLY A 298 1.62 13.02 -3.52
C GLY A 298 0.33 12.42 -2.97
N THR A 299 -0.74 12.36 -3.78
CA THR A 299 -2.03 11.79 -3.39
C THR A 299 -1.93 10.28 -3.13
N LYS A 300 -2.62 9.81 -2.08
CA LYS A 300 -2.67 8.40 -1.69
C LYS A 300 -4.10 7.88 -1.80
N ILE A 301 -4.27 6.81 -2.55
CA ILE A 301 -5.57 6.18 -2.84
C ILE A 301 -5.52 4.75 -2.34
N ASP A 302 -6.39 4.42 -1.39
CA ASP A 302 -6.47 3.11 -0.75
C ASP A 302 -7.19 2.07 -1.64
N ASN A 303 -7.38 0.87 -1.12
CA ASN A 303 -7.95 -0.26 -1.83
C ASN A 303 -9.41 -0.02 -2.26
N LEU A 304 -9.79 -0.56 -3.42
CA LEU A 304 -11.17 -0.56 -3.92
C LEU A 304 -11.78 0.83 -4.12
N VAL A 305 -10.97 1.84 -4.37
CA VAL A 305 -11.45 3.19 -4.66
C VAL A 305 -11.86 3.28 -6.13
N GLN A 306 -13.02 3.91 -6.39
CA GLN A 306 -13.46 4.25 -7.74
C GLN A 306 -13.37 5.75 -7.95
N VAL A 307 -12.57 6.17 -8.93
CA VAL A 307 -12.51 7.56 -9.40
C VAL A 307 -13.21 7.66 -10.75
N GLY A 308 -14.38 8.30 -10.78
CA GLY A 308 -15.17 8.48 -11.98
C GLY A 308 -14.51 9.44 -12.99
N HIS A 309 -14.90 9.29 -14.24
CA HIS A 309 -14.38 10.02 -15.40
C HIS A 309 -14.38 11.56 -15.21
N GLY A 310 -13.34 12.23 -15.69
CA GLY A 310 -13.22 13.69 -15.65
C GLY A 310 -13.06 14.29 -14.25
N SER A 311 -12.85 13.46 -13.22
CA SER A 311 -12.59 13.93 -11.86
C SER A 311 -11.17 14.47 -11.75
N ARG A 312 -10.99 15.44 -10.82
CA ARG A 312 -9.70 16.02 -10.46
C ARG A 312 -9.48 15.89 -8.96
N ILE A 313 -8.34 15.36 -8.56
CA ILE A 313 -7.94 15.21 -7.17
C ILE A 313 -6.68 16.04 -6.94
N GLY A 314 -6.74 16.95 -5.98
CA GLY A 314 -5.66 17.86 -5.62
C GLY A 314 -4.51 17.17 -4.88
N GLU A 315 -3.44 17.94 -4.66
CA GLU A 315 -2.19 17.45 -4.09
C GLU A 315 -2.36 16.92 -2.66
N HIS A 316 -1.56 15.88 -2.33
CA HIS A 316 -1.45 15.33 -0.97
C HIS A 316 -2.78 14.95 -0.32
N SER A 317 -3.79 14.64 -1.13
CA SER A 317 -5.09 14.18 -0.64
C SER A 317 -5.06 12.68 -0.35
N LEU A 318 -5.92 12.23 0.57
CA LEU A 318 -6.02 10.85 1.01
C LEU A 318 -7.45 10.34 0.78
N LEU A 319 -7.59 9.32 -0.04
CA LEU A 319 -8.84 8.62 -0.29
C LEU A 319 -8.72 7.23 0.32
N ALA A 320 -9.43 7.01 1.43
CA ALA A 320 -9.41 5.73 2.12
C ALA A 320 -10.25 4.67 1.38
N SER A 321 -10.20 3.45 1.88
CA SER A 321 -10.78 2.27 1.21
C SER A 321 -12.26 2.45 0.85
N GLN A 322 -12.62 1.99 -0.35
CA GLN A 322 -13.96 1.99 -0.90
C GLN A 322 -14.59 3.39 -1.09
N VAL A 323 -13.80 4.45 -1.18
CA VAL A 323 -14.30 5.76 -1.61
C VAL A 323 -14.76 5.68 -3.05
N GLY A 324 -15.94 6.23 -3.34
CA GLY A 324 -16.50 6.34 -4.69
C GLY A 324 -16.71 7.81 -5.08
N LEU A 325 -16.00 8.26 -6.11
CA LEU A 325 -16.23 9.57 -6.73
C LEU A 325 -16.99 9.38 -8.04
N ALA A 326 -18.16 10.00 -8.16
CA ALA A 326 -18.86 10.06 -9.44
C ALA A 326 -18.13 11.02 -10.40
N GLY A 327 -18.49 10.95 -11.68
CA GLY A 327 -17.80 11.73 -12.73
C GLY A 327 -17.77 13.23 -12.50
N SER A 328 -16.71 13.87 -12.97
CA SER A 328 -16.47 15.33 -12.91
C SER A 328 -16.41 15.93 -11.49
N THR A 329 -16.14 15.11 -10.48
CA THR A 329 -15.91 15.56 -9.10
C THR A 329 -14.58 16.29 -9.00
N GLN A 330 -14.52 17.40 -8.26
CA GLN A 330 -13.32 18.17 -7.98
C GLN A 330 -12.98 18.08 -6.50
N VAL A 331 -11.88 17.43 -6.17
CA VAL A 331 -11.34 17.32 -4.83
C VAL A 331 -10.13 18.23 -4.72
N GLY A 332 -10.11 19.11 -3.72
CA GLY A 332 -9.02 20.04 -3.45
C GLY A 332 -7.76 19.38 -2.90
N ASN A 333 -6.81 20.20 -2.46
CA ASN A 333 -5.56 19.77 -1.87
C ASN A 333 -5.73 19.34 -0.40
N HIS A 334 -4.93 18.38 0.07
CA HIS A 334 -4.93 17.93 1.48
C HIS A 334 -6.29 17.48 2.01
N VAL A 335 -7.19 17.04 1.13
CA VAL A 335 -8.51 16.51 1.49
C VAL A 335 -8.37 15.09 2.04
N ILE A 336 -9.16 14.76 3.06
CA ILE A 336 -9.26 13.41 3.60
C ILE A 336 -10.67 12.87 3.39
N LEU A 337 -10.83 11.94 2.47
CA LEU A 337 -12.05 11.16 2.31
C LEU A 337 -11.83 9.83 3.01
N THR A 338 -12.55 9.61 4.11
CA THR A 338 -12.39 8.38 4.90
C THR A 338 -13.19 7.22 4.31
N GLY A 339 -13.09 6.03 4.89
CA GLY A 339 -13.60 4.80 4.28
C GLY A 339 -15.09 4.85 3.91
N GLN A 340 -15.41 4.32 2.71
CA GLN A 340 -16.77 4.19 2.18
C GLN A 340 -17.52 5.51 1.94
N VAL A 341 -16.81 6.62 1.76
CA VAL A 341 -17.42 7.89 1.36
C VAL A 341 -17.86 7.81 -0.10
N GLY A 342 -19.10 8.20 -0.37
CA GLY A 342 -19.66 8.36 -1.71
C GLY A 342 -19.87 9.84 -2.05
N VAL A 343 -19.41 10.28 -3.24
CA VAL A 343 -19.51 11.68 -3.69
C VAL A 343 -20.27 11.74 -5.00
N VAL A 344 -21.31 12.58 -5.06
CA VAL A 344 -22.09 12.80 -6.29
C VAL A 344 -21.25 13.50 -7.37
N GLY A 345 -21.68 13.35 -8.63
CA GLY A 345 -21.02 13.99 -9.76
C GLY A 345 -21.07 15.52 -9.72
N HIS A 346 -20.07 16.15 -10.36
CA HIS A 346 -19.94 17.61 -10.48
C HIS A 346 -19.82 18.38 -9.15
N CYS A 347 -19.52 17.67 -8.07
CA CYS A 347 -19.36 18.22 -6.72
C CYS A 347 -17.94 18.77 -6.52
N LYS A 348 -17.80 19.82 -5.71
CA LYS A 348 -16.52 20.40 -5.31
C LYS A 348 -16.28 20.20 -3.82
N ILE A 349 -15.13 19.63 -3.48
CA ILE A 349 -14.66 19.45 -2.11
C ILE A 349 -13.46 20.37 -1.93
N GLY A 350 -13.60 21.36 -1.05
CA GLY A 350 -12.57 22.38 -0.82
C GLY A 350 -11.32 21.85 -0.12
N ASP A 351 -10.22 22.58 -0.23
CA ASP A 351 -8.91 22.21 0.33
C ASP A 351 -8.99 21.91 1.83
N GLY A 352 -8.29 20.87 2.28
CA GLY A 352 -8.22 20.48 3.69
C GLY A 352 -9.54 19.97 4.29
N ALA A 353 -10.59 19.77 3.50
CA ALA A 353 -11.84 19.19 4.01
C ALA A 353 -11.66 17.74 4.46
N ILE A 354 -12.41 17.33 5.47
CA ILE A 354 -12.43 15.96 6.00
C ILE A 354 -13.87 15.43 5.92
N VAL A 355 -14.03 14.30 5.26
CA VAL A 355 -15.32 13.59 5.18
C VAL A 355 -15.21 12.31 6.00
N THR A 356 -16.06 12.19 7.04
CA THR A 356 -16.01 11.04 7.96
C THR A 356 -16.56 9.75 7.33
N PRO A 357 -16.26 8.56 7.90
CA PRO A 357 -16.60 7.28 7.29
C PRO A 357 -18.09 7.12 6.93
N GLN A 358 -18.37 6.46 5.82
CA GLN A 358 -19.71 6.13 5.31
C GLN A 358 -20.60 7.36 5.06
N SER A 359 -20.02 8.53 4.82
CA SER A 359 -20.79 9.75 4.49
C SER A 359 -21.14 9.82 3.01
N GLY A 360 -22.38 10.23 2.72
CA GLY A 360 -22.85 10.55 1.38
C GLY A 360 -22.76 12.06 1.13
N VAL A 361 -21.87 12.47 0.23
CA VAL A 361 -21.69 13.87 -0.16
C VAL A 361 -22.62 14.19 -1.32
N ALA A 362 -23.66 14.96 -1.06
CA ALA A 362 -24.69 15.31 -2.03
C ALA A 362 -24.54 16.73 -2.64
N GLY A 363 -23.47 17.45 -2.33
CA GLY A 363 -23.18 18.81 -2.79
C GLY A 363 -21.82 19.30 -2.36
N ASP A 364 -21.49 20.55 -2.69
CA ASP A 364 -20.19 21.14 -2.44
C ASP A 364 -19.84 21.21 -0.95
N ILE A 365 -18.56 20.94 -0.63
CA ILE A 365 -18.01 21.04 0.73
C ILE A 365 -17.01 22.20 0.77
N PRO A 366 -17.17 23.17 1.71
CA PRO A 366 -16.21 24.25 1.89
C PRO A 366 -14.83 23.76 2.31
N ALA A 367 -13.79 24.56 2.01
CA ALA A 367 -12.43 24.29 2.46
C ALA A 367 -12.35 24.21 4.00
N GLY A 368 -11.56 23.27 4.51
CA GLY A 368 -11.34 23.03 5.94
C GLY A 368 -12.56 22.46 6.70
N ALA A 369 -13.68 22.23 6.03
CA ALA A 369 -14.88 21.70 6.71
C ALA A 369 -14.72 20.23 7.07
N ILE A 370 -15.27 19.85 8.24
CA ILE A 370 -15.42 18.44 8.63
C ILE A 370 -16.90 18.10 8.54
N VAL A 371 -17.23 17.12 7.70
CA VAL A 371 -18.63 16.72 7.48
C VAL A 371 -18.83 15.24 7.78
N SER A 372 -20.03 14.89 8.25
CA SER A 372 -20.41 13.55 8.67
C SER A 372 -21.84 13.23 8.23
N GLY A 373 -22.11 11.98 7.91
CA GLY A 373 -23.46 11.54 7.65
C GLY A 373 -23.62 10.04 7.74
N THR A 374 -24.00 9.52 8.87
CA THR A 374 -24.34 8.15 9.31
C THR A 374 -23.44 7.65 10.44
N PRO A 375 -23.58 8.06 11.71
CA PRO A 375 -22.93 7.31 12.79
C PRO A 375 -23.68 6.00 13.04
N ALA A 376 -22.96 4.92 13.33
CA ALA A 376 -23.54 3.70 13.89
C ALA A 376 -23.95 3.96 15.32
N ILE A 377 -25.22 3.66 15.67
CA ILE A 377 -25.78 3.77 16.99
C ILE A 377 -26.32 2.40 17.46
N ASP A 378 -26.65 2.28 18.75
CA ASP A 378 -27.29 1.05 19.26
C ASP A 378 -28.45 0.59 18.39
N HIS A 379 -28.55 -0.68 18.09
CA HIS A 379 -29.53 -1.22 17.17
C HIS A 379 -31.00 -0.92 17.57
N LYS A 380 -31.34 -1.01 18.86
CA LYS A 380 -32.69 -0.71 19.33
C LYS A 380 -32.99 0.79 19.22
N LEU A 381 -31.99 1.64 19.44
CA LEU A 381 -32.11 3.08 19.24
C LEU A 381 -32.27 3.39 17.74
N TRP A 382 -31.49 2.74 16.88
CA TRP A 382 -31.58 2.89 15.43
C TRP A 382 -32.97 2.55 14.89
N LEU A 383 -33.57 1.43 15.33
CA LEU A 383 -34.93 1.05 14.97
C LEU A 383 -35.96 2.11 15.34
N LYS A 384 -35.85 2.68 16.55
CA LYS A 384 -36.75 3.77 17.03
C LYS A 384 -36.58 5.02 16.17
N VAL A 385 -35.34 5.45 15.93
CA VAL A 385 -35.03 6.63 15.12
C VAL A 385 -35.52 6.43 13.67
N SER A 386 -35.24 5.28 13.07
CA SER A 386 -35.66 4.98 11.69
C SER A 386 -37.17 4.96 11.52
N ALA A 387 -37.92 4.43 12.49
CA ALA A 387 -39.38 4.46 12.48
C ALA A 387 -39.98 5.91 12.57
N LEU A 388 -39.21 6.82 13.13
CA LEU A 388 -39.63 8.24 13.26
C LEU A 388 -39.22 9.11 12.06
N MET A 389 -38.22 8.69 11.26
CA MET A 389 -37.68 9.51 10.16
C MET A 389 -38.73 9.98 9.18
N SER A 390 -39.65 9.10 8.74
CA SER A 390 -40.73 9.48 7.80
C SER A 390 -41.75 10.46 8.39
N ARG A 391 -41.84 10.54 9.72
CA ARG A 391 -42.76 11.38 10.46
C ARG A 391 -42.13 12.68 10.96
N LEU A 392 -40.83 12.90 10.78
CA LEU A 392 -40.13 14.10 11.21
C LEU A 392 -40.75 15.41 10.69
N PRO A 393 -41.20 15.50 9.41
CA PRO A 393 -41.87 16.72 8.93
C PRO A 393 -43.17 17.03 9.70
N GLU A 394 -43.96 16.00 10.03
CA GLU A 394 -45.20 16.11 10.81
C GLU A 394 -44.93 16.54 12.26
N ILE A 395 -43.92 15.92 12.88
CA ILE A 395 -43.47 16.25 14.23
C ILE A 395 -42.97 17.69 14.29
N ALA A 396 -42.13 18.11 13.31
CA ALA A 396 -41.66 19.48 13.22
C ALA A 396 -42.79 20.51 13.08
N LYS A 397 -43.84 20.20 12.28
CA LYS A 397 -45.03 21.04 12.13
C LYS A 397 -45.84 21.13 13.43
N ALA A 398 -46.00 20.02 14.13
CA ALA A 398 -46.72 19.97 15.40
C ALA A 398 -46.03 20.77 16.52
N VAL A 399 -44.70 20.76 16.55
CA VAL A 399 -43.90 21.57 17.52
C VAL A 399 -44.01 23.06 17.19
N ARG A 400 -43.82 23.46 15.93
CA ARG A 400 -43.96 24.90 15.52
C ARG A 400 -45.36 25.45 15.74
N GLY A 401 -46.40 24.63 15.59
CA GLY A 401 -47.77 25.03 15.84
C GLY A 401 -48.10 25.28 17.31
N LYS A 402 -47.31 24.74 18.24
CA LYS A 402 -47.44 25.01 19.67
C LYS A 402 -46.81 26.35 20.10
N ASP A 403 -45.69 26.74 19.46
CA ASP A 403 -45.00 28.00 19.77
C ASP A 403 -45.78 29.25 19.25
N SER A 404 -46.75 29.06 18.38
CA SER A 404 -47.61 30.14 17.85
C SER A 404 -48.91 30.36 18.65
N GLN A 405 -49.12 29.59 19.74
CA GLN A 405 -50.27 29.70 20.64
C GLN A 405 -49.91 30.17 22.06
N THR A 406 -48.66 30.51 22.31
CA THR A 406 -48.16 31.20 23.49
C THR A 406 -47.76 32.63 23.14
#